data_2fa43565f56cd764e10d0aa21ee94634
#
_entry.id   2fa43565f56cd764e10d0aa21ee94634
#
_cell.length_a   1.000
_cell.length_b   1.000
_cell.length_c   1.000
_cell.angle_alpha   90.00
_cell.angle_beta   90.00
_cell.angle_gamma   90.00
#
_symmetry.space_group_name_H-M   'P 1'
#
loop_
_entity.id
_entity.type
_entity.pdbx_description
1 polymer ?
#
loop_
_entity_poly.entity_id
_entity_poly.type
_entity_poly.pdbx_seq_one_letter_code
_entity_poly.pdbx_strand_id
1 'polypeptide(L)'
;SHPVSGVPGVSAQDETRRTAVDTIYFGGGTPSLLTPEHVREILSAVAGRFDIDRDSEITMEMNPATVTPETLAAYRDLGINRASFGVQTFNVRDLKLLARGHDANDARETYRLLREAGFGNVSFDLIAGLPGQTIDDWSRNLDEAIAMVPEHLSLYLLEVHEATPLAEQLRSGR
;
A
#
# COMPACT_ATOMS: atom_id res chain seq x y z
N SER A 1 -28.13 -53.69 -24.32
CA SER A 1 -26.78 -53.13 -24.37
C SER A 1 -26.84 -51.75 -24.97
N HIS A 2 -26.81 -50.73 -24.15
CA HIS A 2 -26.68 -49.32 -24.59
C HIS A 2 -25.24 -48.89 -24.33
N PRO A 3 -24.53 -48.23 -25.25
CA PRO A 3 -23.22 -47.66 -25.00
C PRO A 3 -23.38 -46.36 -24.24
N VAL A 4 -22.65 -46.21 -23.14
CA VAL A 4 -22.50 -44.96 -22.36
C VAL A 4 -21.65 -44.02 -23.21
N SER A 5 -22.22 -42.87 -23.57
CA SER A 5 -21.54 -41.82 -24.30
C SER A 5 -20.42 -41.20 -23.41
N GLY A 6 -19.25 -41.08 -24.01
CA GLY A 6 -18.05 -40.60 -23.37
C GLY A 6 -18.18 -39.15 -22.91
N VAL A 7 -17.54 -38.89 -21.79
CA VAL A 7 -17.24 -37.55 -21.25
C VAL A 7 -16.38 -36.80 -22.29
N PRO A 8 -16.71 -35.54 -22.67
CA PRO A 8 -15.85 -34.79 -23.57
C PRO A 8 -14.49 -34.60 -22.92
N GLY A 9 -13.44 -35.07 -23.54
CA GLY A 9 -12.08 -34.89 -23.09
C GLY A 9 -11.75 -33.41 -23.09
N VAL A 10 -11.25 -32.90 -21.95
CA VAL A 10 -10.58 -31.61 -21.86
C VAL A 10 -9.41 -31.67 -22.83
N SER A 11 -9.42 -30.81 -23.84
CA SER A 11 -8.38 -30.80 -24.85
C SER A 11 -7.07 -30.31 -24.24
N ALA A 12 -5.98 -30.99 -24.53
CA ALA A 12 -4.61 -30.64 -24.10
C ALA A 12 -4.11 -29.24 -24.59
N GLN A 13 -4.99 -28.45 -25.18
CA GLN A 13 -4.70 -27.09 -25.65
C GLN A 13 -4.96 -26.01 -24.63
N ASP A 14 -5.53 -26.33 -23.45
CA ASP A 14 -5.87 -25.36 -22.40
C ASP A 14 -4.75 -25.21 -21.32
N GLU A 15 -3.73 -26.07 -21.34
CA GLU A 15 -2.64 -26.06 -20.34
C GLU A 15 -1.55 -25.02 -20.59
N THR A 16 -1.59 -24.27 -21.67
CA THR A 16 -0.55 -23.28 -22.02
C THR A 16 -0.96 -21.82 -21.86
N ARG A 17 -2.24 -21.54 -21.57
CA ARG A 17 -2.70 -20.16 -21.42
C ARG A 17 -2.46 -19.68 -20.00
N ARG A 18 -1.44 -18.81 -19.81
CA ARG A 18 -1.21 -18.13 -18.53
C ARG A 18 -2.43 -17.28 -18.18
N THR A 19 -2.74 -17.21 -16.89
CA THR A 19 -3.79 -16.30 -16.40
C THR A 19 -3.32 -14.87 -16.58
N ALA A 20 -4.13 -14.04 -17.24
CA ALA A 20 -3.88 -12.62 -17.34
C ALA A 20 -4.11 -11.95 -15.98
N VAL A 21 -3.25 -11.01 -15.61
CA VAL A 21 -3.38 -10.18 -14.41
C VAL A 21 -3.18 -8.71 -14.78
N ASP A 22 -4.02 -7.86 -14.23
CA ASP A 22 -4.03 -6.42 -14.43
C ASP A 22 -3.59 -5.63 -13.19
N THR A 23 -3.42 -6.34 -12.06
CA THR A 23 -2.99 -5.72 -10.80
C THR A 23 -2.00 -6.60 -10.05
N ILE A 24 -0.96 -5.97 -9.48
CA ILE A 24 -0.03 -6.58 -8.52
C ILE A 24 0.07 -5.65 -7.32
N TYR A 25 -0.04 -6.21 -6.12
CA TYR A 25 -0.01 -5.43 -4.89
C TYR A 25 1.03 -5.97 -3.91
N PHE A 26 2.03 -5.16 -3.60
CA PHE A 26 2.99 -5.43 -2.53
C PHE A 26 2.46 -4.82 -1.24
N GLY A 27 1.96 -5.68 -0.35
CA GLY A 27 1.35 -5.28 0.92
C GLY A 27 1.81 -6.14 2.09
N GLY A 28 1.47 -5.66 3.30
CA GLY A 28 1.77 -6.34 4.56
C GLY A 28 3.18 -6.05 5.10
N GLY A 29 3.29 -5.84 6.40
CA GLY A 29 4.53 -5.42 7.02
C GLY A 29 4.98 -4.05 6.49
N THR A 30 6.14 -4.00 5.85
CA THR A 30 6.68 -2.78 5.23
C THR A 30 7.37 -3.13 3.90
N PRO A 31 6.64 -3.26 2.80
CA PRO A 31 7.19 -3.67 1.51
C PRO A 31 8.29 -2.75 0.97
N SER A 32 8.24 -1.46 1.31
CA SER A 32 9.27 -0.47 0.93
C SER A 32 10.66 -0.69 1.57
N LEU A 33 10.80 -1.70 2.44
CA LEU A 33 12.11 -2.17 2.93
C LEU A 33 12.75 -3.25 2.04
N LEU A 34 12.02 -3.77 1.05
CA LEU A 34 12.59 -4.68 0.07
C LEU A 34 13.64 -3.95 -0.77
N THR A 35 14.74 -4.61 -1.05
CA THR A 35 15.68 -4.05 -2.02
C THR A 35 15.13 -4.14 -3.44
N PRO A 36 15.56 -3.28 -4.38
CA PRO A 36 15.16 -3.40 -5.78
C PRO A 36 15.41 -4.79 -6.38
N GLU A 37 16.45 -5.49 -5.92
CA GLU A 37 16.76 -6.87 -6.33
C GLU A 37 15.64 -7.83 -5.91
N HIS A 38 15.19 -7.77 -4.65
CA HIS A 38 14.10 -8.60 -4.16
C HIS A 38 12.79 -8.33 -4.93
N VAL A 39 12.48 -7.05 -5.19
CA VAL A 39 11.31 -6.67 -5.99
C VAL A 39 11.41 -7.25 -7.41
N ARG A 40 12.58 -7.16 -8.05
CA ARG A 40 12.82 -7.73 -9.39
C ARG A 40 12.63 -9.24 -9.40
N GLU A 41 13.15 -9.96 -8.41
CA GLU A 41 12.99 -11.40 -8.29
C GLU A 41 11.52 -11.81 -8.14
N ILE A 42 10.77 -11.10 -7.30
CA ILE A 42 9.33 -11.34 -7.11
C ILE A 42 8.57 -11.10 -8.42
N LEU A 43 8.77 -9.94 -9.06
CA LEU A 43 8.11 -9.61 -10.33
C LEU A 43 8.47 -10.60 -11.44
N SER A 44 9.72 -11.06 -11.49
CA SER A 44 10.16 -12.07 -12.46
C SER A 44 9.48 -13.41 -12.21
N ALA A 45 9.31 -13.82 -10.95
CA ALA A 45 8.61 -15.04 -10.59
C ALA A 45 7.12 -14.97 -10.94
N VAL A 46 6.48 -13.81 -10.74
CA VAL A 46 5.08 -13.56 -11.14
C VAL A 46 4.95 -13.62 -12.66
N ALA A 47 5.80 -12.89 -13.40
CA ALA A 47 5.80 -12.89 -14.87
C ALA A 47 6.11 -14.27 -15.47
N GLY A 48 6.82 -15.13 -14.74
CA GLY A 48 7.04 -16.52 -15.13
C GLY A 48 5.78 -17.39 -15.09
N ARG A 49 4.74 -16.98 -14.34
CA ARG A 49 3.53 -17.76 -14.11
C ARG A 49 2.26 -17.13 -14.67
N PHE A 50 2.22 -15.81 -14.71
CA PHE A 50 1.07 -15.02 -15.14
C PHE A 50 1.41 -14.18 -16.37
N ASP A 51 0.37 -13.82 -17.11
CA ASP A 51 0.48 -12.89 -18.23
C ASP A 51 0.13 -11.48 -17.68
N ILE A 52 1.16 -10.69 -17.42
CA ILE A 52 1.00 -9.36 -16.83
C ILE A 52 0.68 -8.38 -17.95
N ASP A 53 -0.50 -7.75 -17.88
CA ASP A 53 -0.89 -6.74 -18.84
C ASP A 53 0.10 -5.55 -18.83
N ARG A 54 0.32 -4.98 -20.01
CA ARG A 54 1.25 -3.87 -20.17
C ARG A 54 0.90 -2.65 -19.31
N ASP A 55 -0.40 -2.43 -19.11
CA ASP A 55 -0.94 -1.28 -18.36
C ASP A 55 -1.36 -1.69 -16.93
N SER A 56 -0.85 -2.82 -16.42
CA SER A 56 -1.14 -3.29 -15.07
C SER A 56 -0.79 -2.24 -14.01
N GLU A 57 -1.66 -2.12 -13.01
CA GLU A 57 -1.33 -1.38 -11.80
C GLU A 57 -0.42 -2.22 -10.91
N ILE A 58 0.77 -1.73 -10.62
CA ILE A 58 1.69 -2.35 -9.68
C ILE A 58 1.85 -1.41 -8.48
N THR A 59 1.19 -1.77 -7.38
CA THR A 59 1.15 -0.98 -6.15
C THR A 59 2.19 -1.49 -5.15
N MET A 60 2.85 -0.56 -4.45
CA MET A 60 3.67 -0.86 -3.28
C MET A 60 3.23 -0.03 -2.07
N GLU A 61 3.00 -0.70 -0.94
CA GLU A 61 2.84 -0.03 0.35
C GLU A 61 4.18 0.53 0.82
N MET A 62 4.17 1.78 1.26
CA MET A 62 5.35 2.50 1.74
C MET A 62 5.06 3.18 3.07
N ASN A 63 6.08 3.24 3.93
CA ASN A 63 6.02 4.09 5.12
C ASN A 63 6.90 5.32 4.91
N PRO A 64 6.55 6.47 5.54
CA PRO A 64 7.42 7.64 5.54
C PRO A 64 8.83 7.30 6.02
N ALA A 65 9.83 7.99 5.46
CA ALA A 65 11.26 7.81 5.80
C ALA A 65 11.87 6.42 5.53
N THR A 66 11.17 5.52 4.79
CA THR A 66 11.72 4.19 4.44
C THR A 66 12.31 4.11 3.03
N VAL A 67 12.16 5.16 2.25
CA VAL A 67 12.59 5.19 0.84
C VAL A 67 13.57 6.34 0.59
N THR A 68 14.44 6.16 -0.40
CA THR A 68 15.36 7.19 -0.89
C THR A 68 15.07 7.49 -2.36
N PRO A 69 15.56 8.61 -2.92
CA PRO A 69 15.42 8.89 -4.34
C PRO A 69 15.87 7.73 -5.24
N GLU A 70 16.98 7.08 -4.87
CA GLU A 70 17.56 5.96 -5.63
C GLU A 70 16.65 4.73 -5.59
N THR A 71 16.10 4.38 -4.42
CA THR A 71 15.17 3.23 -4.32
C THR A 71 13.87 3.50 -5.05
N LEU A 72 13.34 4.74 -4.97
CA LEU A 72 12.13 5.12 -5.70
C LEU A 72 12.32 5.07 -7.21
N ALA A 73 13.44 5.58 -7.72
CA ALA A 73 13.79 5.47 -9.15
C ALA A 73 13.87 4.01 -9.59
N ALA A 74 14.57 3.16 -8.80
CA ALA A 74 14.69 1.74 -9.10
C ALA A 74 13.33 1.02 -9.07
N TYR A 75 12.43 1.35 -8.16
CA TYR A 75 11.07 0.79 -8.14
C TYR A 75 10.28 1.21 -9.38
N ARG A 76 10.39 2.49 -9.81
CA ARG A 76 9.77 2.96 -11.05
C ARG A 76 10.28 2.19 -12.27
N ASP A 77 11.59 1.97 -12.37
CA ASP A 77 12.22 1.21 -13.46
C ASP A 77 11.77 -0.26 -13.48
N LEU A 78 11.40 -0.81 -12.31
CA LEU A 78 10.84 -2.16 -12.19
C LEU A 78 9.34 -2.22 -12.49
N GLY A 79 8.68 -1.07 -12.75
CA GLY A 79 7.29 -1.00 -13.13
C GLY A 79 6.33 -0.69 -11.97
N ILE A 80 6.80 -0.47 -10.73
CA ILE A 80 5.93 0.04 -9.66
C ILE A 80 5.39 1.40 -10.09
N ASN A 81 4.07 1.52 -10.23
CA ASN A 81 3.44 2.73 -10.77
C ASN A 81 2.44 3.39 -9.82
N ARG A 82 2.13 2.75 -8.68
CA ARG A 82 1.30 3.31 -7.62
C ARG A 82 1.98 3.12 -6.25
N ALA A 83 1.97 4.17 -5.43
CA ALA A 83 2.40 4.13 -4.04
C ALA A 83 1.20 4.25 -3.10
N SER A 84 1.01 3.31 -2.17
CA SER A 84 0.09 3.44 -1.04
C SER A 84 0.90 3.81 0.19
N PHE A 85 0.55 4.91 0.84
CA PHE A 85 1.46 5.62 1.72
C PHE A 85 0.83 5.84 3.09
N GLY A 86 1.34 5.16 4.10
CA GLY A 86 0.80 5.15 5.46
C GLY A 86 1.09 6.42 6.25
N VAL A 87 0.46 7.54 5.92
CA VAL A 87 0.59 8.82 6.64
C VAL A 87 -0.04 8.75 8.03
N GLN A 88 -1.21 8.14 8.14
CA GLN A 88 -2.05 7.95 9.32
C GLN A 88 -2.64 9.27 9.87
N THR A 89 -1.81 10.26 10.13
CA THR A 89 -2.18 11.60 10.60
C THR A 89 -1.01 12.55 10.40
N PHE A 90 -1.28 13.85 10.29
CA PHE A 90 -0.25 14.90 10.31
C PHE A 90 -0.06 15.48 11.72
N ASN A 91 -0.83 15.03 12.71
CA ASN A 91 -0.73 15.49 14.09
C ASN A 91 0.38 14.74 14.83
N VAL A 92 1.40 15.47 15.31
CA VAL A 92 2.58 14.91 16.00
C VAL A 92 2.20 14.13 17.27
N ARG A 93 1.18 14.60 18.04
CA ARG A 93 0.70 13.88 19.22
C ARG A 93 0.14 12.51 18.84
N ASP A 94 -0.65 12.46 17.78
CA ASP A 94 -1.33 11.26 17.35
C ASP A 94 -0.35 10.25 16.70
N LEU A 95 0.67 10.74 15.98
CA LEU A 95 1.76 9.87 15.47
C LEU A 95 2.53 9.20 16.61
N LYS A 96 2.81 9.95 17.70
CA LYS A 96 3.44 9.37 18.91
C LYS A 96 2.55 8.33 19.57
N LEU A 97 1.24 8.57 19.66
CA LEU A 97 0.26 7.63 20.20
C LEU A 97 0.24 6.32 19.40
N LEU A 98 0.34 6.42 18.07
CA LEU A 98 0.41 5.28 17.17
C LEU A 98 1.78 4.59 17.14
N ALA A 99 2.74 5.05 17.95
CA ALA A 99 4.12 4.56 17.97
C ALA A 99 4.77 4.53 16.56
N ARG A 100 4.43 5.52 15.72
CA ARG A 100 5.03 5.63 14.39
C ARG A 100 6.46 6.16 14.49
N GLY A 101 7.36 5.55 13.69
CA GLY A 101 8.77 5.91 13.62
C GLY A 101 9.05 7.15 12.76
N HIS A 102 8.01 7.84 12.27
CA HIS A 102 8.09 9.01 11.41
C HIS A 102 7.26 10.17 11.99
N ASP A 103 7.57 11.38 11.53
CA ASP A 103 6.77 12.56 11.83
C ASP A 103 6.04 13.11 10.57
N ALA A 104 5.30 14.21 10.75
CA ALA A 104 4.56 14.81 9.65
C ALA A 104 5.49 15.41 8.57
N ASN A 105 6.71 15.81 8.91
CA ASN A 105 7.67 16.32 7.93
C ASN A 105 8.23 15.17 7.09
N ASP A 106 8.48 14.01 7.70
CA ASP A 106 8.88 12.81 6.98
C ASP A 106 7.82 12.41 5.95
N ALA A 107 6.54 12.54 6.32
CA ALA A 107 5.42 12.27 5.39
C ALA A 107 5.43 13.24 4.19
N ARG A 108 5.58 14.55 4.44
CA ARG A 108 5.65 15.57 3.38
C ARG A 108 6.86 15.37 2.48
N GLU A 109 8.02 15.10 3.07
CA GLU A 109 9.26 14.88 2.34
C GLU A 109 9.18 13.61 1.49
N THR A 110 8.68 12.52 2.03
CA THR A 110 8.50 11.27 1.25
C THR A 110 7.53 11.49 0.08
N TYR A 111 6.44 12.24 0.29
CA TYR A 111 5.53 12.58 -0.81
C TYR A 111 6.23 13.41 -1.91
N ARG A 112 7.04 14.40 -1.52
CA ARG A 112 7.84 15.18 -2.47
C ARG A 112 8.77 14.28 -3.29
N LEU A 113 9.48 13.35 -2.62
CA LEU A 113 10.36 12.38 -3.29
C LEU A 113 9.61 11.46 -4.24
N LEU A 114 8.40 10.99 -3.86
CA LEU A 114 7.54 10.19 -4.74
C LEU A 114 7.20 10.95 -6.02
N ARG A 115 6.80 12.23 -5.90
CA ARG A 115 6.48 13.06 -7.08
C ARG A 115 7.72 13.32 -7.95
N GLU A 116 8.87 13.58 -7.36
CA GLU A 116 10.14 13.76 -8.09
C GLU A 116 10.58 12.48 -8.81
N ALA A 117 10.34 11.31 -8.21
CA ALA A 117 10.59 10.03 -8.86
C ALA A 117 9.55 9.67 -9.94
N GLY A 118 8.54 10.53 -10.20
CA GLY A 118 7.55 10.34 -11.26
C GLY A 118 6.37 9.43 -10.89
N PHE A 119 6.09 9.24 -9.59
CA PHE A 119 4.84 8.59 -9.18
C PHE A 119 3.66 9.53 -9.41
N GLY A 120 2.83 9.22 -10.41
CA GLY A 120 1.60 9.95 -10.74
C GLY A 120 0.36 9.37 -10.07
N ASN A 121 0.47 8.27 -9.32
CA ASN A 121 -0.63 7.65 -8.59
C ASN A 121 -0.16 7.37 -7.15
N VAL A 122 -0.55 8.24 -6.22
CA VAL A 122 -0.20 8.16 -4.80
C VAL A 122 -1.47 8.17 -3.96
N SER A 123 -1.59 7.20 -3.06
CA SER A 123 -2.67 7.07 -2.09
C SER A 123 -2.16 7.39 -0.68
N PHE A 124 -2.90 8.19 0.08
CA PHE A 124 -2.66 8.36 1.51
C PHE A 124 -3.63 7.53 2.32
N ASP A 125 -3.09 6.87 3.37
CA ASP A 125 -3.90 6.19 4.37
C ASP A 125 -3.97 7.08 5.62
N LEU A 126 -5.18 7.44 6.04
CA LEU A 126 -5.45 8.29 7.21
C LEU A 126 -6.37 7.55 8.19
N ILE A 127 -6.15 7.76 9.50
CA ILE A 127 -6.94 7.15 10.56
C ILE A 127 -7.74 8.24 11.30
N ALA A 128 -9.07 8.10 11.31
CA ALA A 128 -9.99 8.88 12.10
C ALA A 128 -10.35 8.20 13.42
N GLY A 129 -10.75 8.98 14.41
CA GLY A 129 -11.21 8.45 15.70
C GLY A 129 -10.08 8.06 16.65
N LEU A 130 -8.90 8.64 16.47
CA LEU A 130 -7.80 8.47 17.41
C LEU A 130 -8.14 9.03 18.81
N PRO A 131 -7.63 8.43 19.91
CA PRO A 131 -7.89 8.90 21.27
C PRO A 131 -7.57 10.39 21.45
N GLY A 132 -8.58 11.17 21.85
CA GLY A 132 -8.48 12.61 22.01
C GLY A 132 -8.41 13.42 20.71
N GLN A 133 -8.60 12.80 19.56
CA GLN A 133 -8.75 13.51 18.29
C GLN A 133 -10.09 14.23 18.26
N THR A 134 -10.06 15.53 18.02
CA THR A 134 -11.28 16.35 17.84
C THR A 134 -11.70 16.38 16.36
N ILE A 135 -12.93 16.82 16.09
CA ILE A 135 -13.38 17.08 14.72
C ILE A 135 -12.49 18.10 14.02
N ASP A 136 -12.04 19.13 14.74
CA ASP A 136 -11.14 20.14 14.19
C ASP A 136 -9.74 19.56 13.87
N ASP A 137 -9.24 18.61 14.68
CA ASP A 137 -8.00 17.90 14.37
C ASP A 137 -8.14 17.06 13.10
N TRP A 138 -9.27 16.37 12.97
CA TRP A 138 -9.58 15.58 11.79
C TRP A 138 -9.73 16.45 10.53
N SER A 139 -10.47 17.58 10.64
CA SER A 139 -10.60 18.52 9.52
C SER A 139 -9.24 19.04 9.06
N ARG A 140 -8.35 19.43 9.98
CA ARG A 140 -6.99 19.85 9.62
C ARG A 140 -6.18 18.77 8.92
N ASN A 141 -6.33 17.50 9.33
CA ASN A 141 -5.68 16.37 8.63
C ASN A 141 -6.17 16.23 7.19
N LEU A 142 -7.48 16.36 6.98
CA LEU A 142 -8.07 16.29 5.64
C LEU A 142 -7.64 17.49 4.78
N ASP A 143 -7.67 18.70 5.33
CA ASP A 143 -7.24 19.92 4.63
C ASP A 143 -5.78 19.79 4.16
N GLU A 144 -4.92 19.26 5.01
CA GLU A 144 -3.51 19.04 4.68
C GLU A 144 -3.34 17.96 3.60
N ALA A 145 -4.04 16.83 3.74
CA ALA A 145 -4.01 15.77 2.74
C ALA A 145 -4.51 16.27 1.37
N ILE A 146 -5.60 17.03 1.35
CA ILE A 146 -6.19 17.59 0.12
C ILE A 146 -5.23 18.61 -0.52
N ALA A 147 -4.58 19.44 0.29
CA ALA A 147 -3.61 20.43 -0.22
C ALA A 147 -2.40 19.80 -0.92
N MET A 148 -2.05 18.56 -0.57
CA MET A 148 -0.99 17.78 -1.22
C MET A 148 -1.44 17.14 -2.55
N VAL A 149 -2.73 17.15 -2.87
CA VAL A 149 -3.33 16.65 -4.13
C VAL A 149 -2.91 15.20 -4.44
N PRO A 150 -3.16 14.22 -3.54
CA PRO A 150 -3.01 12.82 -3.88
C PRO A 150 -4.11 12.36 -4.84
N GLU A 151 -3.88 11.30 -5.61
CA GLU A 151 -4.89 10.72 -6.50
C GLU A 151 -5.93 9.91 -5.71
N HIS A 152 -5.58 9.45 -4.50
CA HIS A 152 -6.49 8.64 -3.69
C HIS A 152 -6.29 8.90 -2.19
N LEU A 153 -7.37 8.80 -1.42
CA LEU A 153 -7.36 8.80 0.06
C LEU A 153 -8.06 7.53 0.55
N SER A 154 -7.37 6.76 1.39
CA SER A 154 -7.96 5.67 2.18
C SER A 154 -8.22 6.19 3.59
N LEU A 155 -9.47 6.20 4.01
CA LEU A 155 -9.89 6.71 5.32
C LEU A 155 -10.32 5.53 6.20
N TYR A 156 -9.59 5.30 7.27
CA TYR A 156 -9.86 4.23 8.23
C TYR A 156 -10.44 4.81 9.51
N LEU A 157 -11.44 4.13 10.09
CA LEU A 157 -11.80 4.36 11.49
C LEU A 157 -10.90 3.51 12.37
N LEU A 158 -10.43 4.09 13.49
CA LEU A 158 -9.64 3.34 14.45
C LEU A 158 -10.45 2.17 15.01
N GLU A 159 -9.98 0.96 14.78
CA GLU A 159 -10.49 -0.24 15.43
C GLU A 159 -9.56 -0.64 16.58
N VAL A 160 -10.13 -0.79 17.79
CA VAL A 160 -9.37 -1.16 18.97
C VAL A 160 -9.56 -2.65 19.23
N HIS A 161 -8.53 -3.43 18.94
CA HIS A 161 -8.53 -4.86 19.24
C HIS A 161 -8.07 -5.12 20.68
N GLU A 162 -8.78 -6.01 21.39
CA GLU A 162 -8.59 -6.27 22.83
C GLU A 162 -7.15 -6.66 23.25
N ALA A 163 -6.38 -7.27 22.37
CA ALA A 163 -5.01 -7.72 22.62
C ALA A 163 -3.94 -6.66 22.31
N THR A 164 -4.33 -5.38 22.14
CA THR A 164 -3.37 -4.33 21.79
C THR A 164 -3.00 -3.47 22.99
N PRO A 165 -1.77 -2.89 23.03
CA PRO A 165 -1.38 -1.91 24.05
C PRO A 165 -2.35 -0.73 24.16
N LEU A 166 -2.92 -0.30 23.05
CA LEU A 166 -3.91 0.78 22.99
C LEU A 166 -5.19 0.41 23.76
N ALA A 167 -5.68 -0.83 23.61
CA ALA A 167 -6.84 -1.31 24.37
C ALA A 167 -6.58 -1.33 25.87
N GLU A 168 -5.37 -1.67 26.29
CA GLU A 168 -4.98 -1.65 27.71
C GLU A 168 -4.88 -0.22 28.27
N GLN A 169 -4.32 0.72 27.48
CA GLN A 169 -4.29 2.14 27.85
C GLN A 169 -5.70 2.70 28.01
N LEU A 170 -6.59 2.45 27.05
CA LEU A 170 -7.99 2.90 27.13
C LEU A 170 -8.73 2.32 28.35
N ARG A 171 -8.52 1.03 28.66
CA ARG A 171 -9.12 0.38 29.85
C ARG A 171 -8.59 0.96 31.17
N SER A 172 -7.32 1.34 31.21
CA SER A 172 -6.68 1.92 32.38
C SER A 172 -6.92 3.44 32.56
N GLY A 173 -7.65 4.08 31.64
CA GLY A 173 -7.94 5.52 31.67
C GLY A 173 -6.72 6.40 31.43
N ARG A 174 -5.73 5.87 30.76
CA ARG A 174 -4.49 6.58 30.41
C ARG A 174 -4.46 6.94 28.94
#